data_5f8c82404678f445d259ad589c5a2d7f
#
_entry.id   5f8c82404678f445d259ad589c5a2d7f
#
_cell.length_a   1.000
_cell.length_b   1.000
_cell.length_c   1.000
_cell.angle_alpha   90.00
_cell.angle_beta   90.00
_cell.angle_gamma   90.00
#
_symmetry.space_group_name_H-M   'P 1'
#
loop_
_entity.id
_entity.type
_entity.pdbx_description
1 polymer ?
#
loop_
_entity_poly.entity_id
_entity_poly.type
_entity_poly.pdbx_seq_one_letter_code
_entity_poly.pdbx_strand_id
1 'polypeptide(L)'
;MQTQSNLSNTSEILLNNKQADFLEAFLNNLADTPDPKDPRGWGFTGGWRATAQCGRGFGKSHLLCHIIALSASELPGARAGLVGLTLRQVSDIILSQSAEVFKAWGYEEYNSKTGTGCYTVNQRPPEHWQKAKYPLRKYDNCICFANGYTVDFLSVGQIQAK
;
A
#
# COMPACT_ATOMS: atom_id res chain seq x y z
N MET A 1 6.49 -16.54 -39.58
CA MET A 1 6.29 -16.71 -38.13
C MET A 1 6.08 -15.33 -37.53
N GLN A 2 4.81 -14.94 -37.32
CA GLN A 2 4.48 -13.66 -36.69
C GLN A 2 4.34 -13.89 -35.19
N THR A 3 5.23 -13.28 -34.42
CA THR A 3 5.15 -13.23 -32.97
C THR A 3 4.06 -12.21 -32.61
N GLN A 4 2.87 -12.69 -32.30
CA GLN A 4 1.84 -11.84 -31.66
C GLN A 4 2.32 -11.49 -30.27
N SER A 5 2.69 -10.23 -30.05
CA SER A 5 2.87 -9.65 -28.74
C SER A 5 1.49 -9.58 -28.07
N ASN A 6 1.30 -10.41 -27.04
CA ASN A 6 0.19 -10.28 -26.11
C ASN A 6 0.27 -8.90 -25.46
N LEU A 7 -0.50 -7.96 -25.95
CA LEU A 7 -0.86 -6.74 -25.25
C LEU A 7 -1.66 -7.14 -24.01
N SER A 8 -0.97 -7.15 -22.88
CA SER A 8 -1.56 -7.30 -21.56
C SER A 8 -2.75 -6.35 -21.37
N ASN A 9 -3.84 -6.86 -20.84
CA ASN A 9 -4.96 -6.09 -20.32
C ASN A 9 -4.45 -5.03 -19.34
N THR A 10 -4.19 -3.85 -19.82
CA THR A 10 -4.01 -2.66 -18.98
C THR A 10 -5.39 -2.29 -18.46
N SER A 11 -5.69 -2.70 -17.24
CA SER A 11 -6.87 -2.21 -16.55
C SER A 11 -6.70 -0.71 -16.33
N GLU A 12 -7.61 0.07 -16.87
CA GLU A 12 -7.61 1.51 -16.74
C GLU A 12 -7.94 1.90 -15.29
N ILE A 13 -7.03 2.64 -14.64
CA ILE A 13 -7.24 3.12 -13.28
C ILE A 13 -8.05 4.40 -13.36
N LEU A 14 -9.33 4.33 -12.98
CA LEU A 14 -10.22 5.48 -12.99
C LEU A 14 -10.06 6.31 -11.72
N LEU A 15 -9.41 7.45 -11.85
CA LEU A 15 -9.30 8.47 -10.81
C LEU A 15 -10.00 9.76 -11.27
N ASN A 16 -10.62 10.48 -10.34
CA ASN A 16 -11.02 11.85 -10.66
C ASN A 16 -9.77 12.77 -10.65
N ASN A 17 -9.85 13.93 -11.32
CA ASN A 17 -8.69 14.81 -11.51
C ASN A 17 -7.96 15.15 -10.20
N LYS A 18 -8.70 15.44 -9.12
CA LYS A 18 -8.09 15.78 -7.82
C LYS A 18 -7.43 14.59 -7.13
N GLN A 19 -7.92 13.38 -7.36
CA GLN A 19 -7.26 12.16 -6.89
C GLN A 19 -5.98 11.91 -7.68
N ALA A 20 -6.01 12.15 -8.98
CA ALA A 20 -4.83 12.05 -9.85
C ALA A 20 -3.76 13.06 -9.44
N ASP A 21 -4.13 14.35 -9.26
CA ASP A 21 -3.23 15.40 -8.79
C ASP A 21 -2.57 15.06 -7.45
N PHE A 22 -3.34 14.50 -6.51
CA PHE A 22 -2.81 14.09 -5.21
C PHE A 22 -1.83 12.91 -5.33
N LEU A 23 -2.17 11.94 -6.17
CA LEU A 23 -1.33 10.76 -6.39
C LEU A 23 -0.02 11.14 -7.10
N GLU A 24 -0.08 12.05 -8.07
CA GLU A 24 1.09 12.59 -8.75
C GLU A 24 2.00 13.35 -7.78
N ALA A 25 1.43 14.21 -6.92
CA ALA A 25 2.18 14.90 -5.88
C ALA A 25 2.84 13.91 -4.90
N PHE A 26 2.15 12.82 -4.56
CA PHE A 26 2.71 11.75 -3.73
C PHE A 26 3.90 11.07 -4.41
N LEU A 27 3.77 10.71 -5.68
CA LEU A 27 4.84 10.11 -6.49
C LEU A 27 6.07 11.01 -6.58
N ASN A 28 5.88 12.27 -6.89
CA ASN A 28 6.97 13.23 -7.02
C ASN A 28 7.77 13.37 -5.72
N ASN A 29 7.09 13.25 -4.56
CA ASN A 29 7.76 13.27 -3.26
C ASN A 29 8.43 11.94 -2.87
N LEU A 30 7.98 10.81 -3.41
CA LEU A 30 8.70 9.53 -3.25
C LEU A 30 9.99 9.49 -4.06
N ALA A 31 10.03 10.21 -5.19
CA ALA A 31 11.19 10.27 -6.07
C ALA A 31 12.29 11.24 -5.59
N ASP A 32 12.04 12.01 -4.52
CA ASP A 32 13.05 12.89 -3.94
C ASP A 32 14.30 12.10 -3.53
N THR A 33 15.44 12.57 -4.03
CA THR A 33 16.73 11.93 -3.79
C THR A 33 17.06 11.85 -2.30
N PRO A 34 17.57 10.70 -1.86
CA PRO A 34 18.00 10.52 -0.47
C PRO A 34 19.00 11.59 -0.06
N ASP A 35 18.84 12.17 1.14
CA ASP A 35 19.88 13.01 1.72
C ASP A 35 21.12 12.16 2.04
N PRO A 36 22.24 12.36 1.34
CA PRO A 36 23.47 11.62 1.64
C PRO A 36 24.00 11.88 3.06
N LYS A 37 23.48 12.89 3.75
CA LYS A 37 23.86 13.26 5.11
C LYS A 37 22.90 12.70 6.16
N ASP A 38 21.83 11.98 5.80
CA ASP A 38 20.97 11.35 6.81
C ASP A 38 21.70 10.18 7.47
N PRO A 39 22.11 10.31 8.74
CA PRO A 39 22.86 9.27 9.46
C PRO A 39 22.05 8.00 9.67
N ARG A 40 20.72 8.04 9.47
CA ARG A 40 19.83 6.89 9.59
C ARG A 40 19.76 6.08 8.30
N GLY A 41 20.30 6.60 7.19
CA GLY A 41 20.28 5.95 5.89
C GLY A 41 18.87 5.75 5.32
N TRP A 42 17.90 6.53 5.79
CA TRP A 42 16.51 6.44 5.34
C TRP A 42 16.25 7.22 4.07
N GLY A 43 17.22 8.04 3.68
CA GLY A 43 17.19 8.73 2.41
C GLY A 43 16.22 9.90 2.30
N PHE A 44 15.60 10.31 3.39
CA PHE A 44 14.66 11.43 3.38
C PHE A 44 15.23 12.64 4.11
N THR A 45 15.35 13.75 3.42
CA THR A 45 15.76 15.06 3.96
C THR A 45 14.74 15.68 4.91
N GLY A 46 13.55 15.15 4.95
CA GLY A 46 12.47 15.59 5.82
C GLY A 46 11.23 14.73 5.62
N GLY A 47 10.41 14.61 6.65
CA GLY A 47 9.14 13.94 6.52
C GLY A 47 8.22 14.75 5.58
N TRP A 48 7.87 14.18 4.43
CA TRP A 48 6.81 14.74 3.60
C TRP A 48 5.47 14.60 4.31
N ARG A 49 4.68 15.67 4.32
CA ARG A 49 3.34 15.67 4.88
C ARG A 49 2.36 16.21 3.85
N ALA A 50 1.35 15.43 3.50
CA ALA A 50 0.24 15.89 2.71
C ALA A 50 -1.06 15.83 3.52
N THR A 51 -1.92 16.82 3.33
CA THR A 51 -3.25 16.89 3.93
C THR A 51 -4.29 17.03 2.83
N ALA A 52 -5.22 16.06 2.76
CA ALA A 52 -6.36 16.14 1.87
C ALA A 52 -7.64 16.39 2.68
N GLN A 53 -8.19 17.59 2.57
CA GLN A 53 -9.47 17.94 3.15
C GLN A 53 -10.55 17.83 2.09
N CYS A 54 -11.45 16.84 2.22
CA CYS A 54 -12.48 16.58 1.24
C CYS A 54 -13.78 16.10 1.89
N GLY A 55 -14.90 16.40 1.23
CA GLY A 55 -16.23 16.00 1.66
C GLY A 55 -16.49 14.49 1.60
N ARG A 56 -17.68 14.09 2.02
CA ARG A 56 -18.17 12.71 1.81
C ARG A 56 -18.30 12.42 0.32
N GLY A 57 -18.07 11.17 -0.08
CA GLY A 57 -18.18 10.74 -1.49
C GLY A 57 -17.00 11.10 -2.38
N PHE A 58 -15.99 11.81 -1.88
CA PHE A 58 -14.78 12.14 -2.67
C PHE A 58 -13.91 10.93 -3.02
N GLY A 59 -14.15 9.78 -2.40
CA GLY A 59 -13.36 8.57 -2.64
C GLY A 59 -12.02 8.54 -1.90
N LYS A 60 -11.93 9.16 -0.71
CA LYS A 60 -10.70 9.17 0.11
C LYS A 60 -10.14 7.78 0.38
N SER A 61 -11.02 6.84 0.74
CA SER A 61 -10.60 5.47 1.05
C SER A 61 -10.11 4.74 -0.19
N HIS A 62 -10.76 4.98 -1.32
CA HIS A 62 -10.34 4.47 -2.63
C HIS A 62 -8.94 5.01 -2.98
N LEU A 63 -8.72 6.31 -2.82
CA LEU A 63 -7.40 6.93 -3.03
C LEU A 63 -6.33 6.33 -2.11
N LEU A 64 -6.65 6.05 -0.84
CA LEU A 64 -5.72 5.38 0.07
C LEU A 64 -5.33 3.98 -0.41
N CYS A 65 -6.27 3.22 -1.00
CA CYS A 65 -5.94 1.92 -1.58
C CYS A 65 -4.99 2.06 -2.79
N HIS A 66 -5.15 3.09 -3.62
CA HIS A 66 -4.19 3.38 -4.70
C HIS A 66 -2.81 3.75 -4.16
N ILE A 67 -2.74 4.57 -3.10
CA ILE A 67 -1.47 4.92 -2.44
C ILE A 67 -0.79 3.67 -1.88
N ILE A 68 -1.54 2.75 -1.28
CA ILE A 68 -1.00 1.48 -0.78
C ILE A 68 -0.43 0.64 -1.94
N ALA A 69 -1.20 0.48 -3.03
CA ALA A 69 -0.77 -0.31 -4.20
C ALA A 69 0.50 0.28 -4.83
N LEU A 70 0.53 1.59 -5.01
CA LEU A 70 1.68 2.32 -5.53
C LEU A 70 2.91 2.20 -4.61
N SER A 71 2.71 2.41 -3.29
CA SER A 71 3.80 2.27 -2.32
C SER A 71 4.34 0.84 -2.28
N ALA A 72 3.48 -0.15 -2.51
CA ALA A 72 3.91 -1.55 -2.61
C ALA A 72 4.82 -1.78 -3.82
N SER A 73 4.58 -1.12 -4.96
CA SER A 73 5.48 -1.23 -6.12
C SER A 73 6.81 -0.51 -5.92
N GLU A 74 6.77 0.69 -5.34
CA GLU A 74 7.95 1.58 -5.25
C GLU A 74 8.84 1.32 -4.03
N LEU A 75 8.31 0.74 -2.96
CA LEU A 75 9.00 0.60 -1.68
C LEU A 75 9.04 -0.86 -1.20
N PRO A 76 9.69 -1.78 -1.94
CA PRO A 76 9.79 -3.18 -1.53
C PRO A 76 10.46 -3.32 -0.15
N GLY A 77 9.92 -4.20 0.69
CA GLY A 77 10.42 -4.44 2.03
C GLY A 77 10.09 -3.37 3.07
N ALA A 78 9.49 -2.25 2.68
CA ALA A 78 9.12 -1.19 3.61
C ALA A 78 7.87 -1.55 4.43
N ARG A 79 7.62 -0.75 5.48
CA ARG A 79 6.44 -0.89 6.34
C ARG A 79 5.70 0.45 6.42
N ALA A 80 4.40 0.41 6.15
CA ALA A 80 3.49 1.53 6.34
C ALA A 80 2.58 1.29 7.55
N GLY A 81 2.15 2.38 8.20
CA GLY A 81 1.11 2.36 9.22
C GLY A 81 -0.12 3.14 8.73
N LEU A 82 -1.28 2.52 8.78
CA LEU A 82 -2.55 3.17 8.51
C LEU A 82 -3.31 3.39 9.82
N VAL A 83 -3.47 4.64 10.20
CA VAL A 83 -4.00 5.01 11.51
C VAL A 83 -5.42 5.57 11.41
N GLY A 84 -6.32 5.07 12.24
CA GLY A 84 -7.67 5.61 12.39
C GLY A 84 -8.10 5.70 13.85
N LEU A 85 -9.29 6.21 14.09
CA LEU A 85 -9.84 6.33 15.45
C LEU A 85 -10.00 4.96 16.11
N THR A 86 -10.56 4.00 15.38
CA THR A 86 -10.68 2.61 15.81
C THR A 86 -10.08 1.68 14.77
N LEU A 87 -9.54 0.57 15.22
CA LEU A 87 -8.96 -0.45 14.35
C LEU A 87 -9.99 -1.02 13.37
N ARG A 88 -11.18 -1.32 13.87
CA ARG A 88 -12.29 -1.83 13.05
C ARG A 88 -12.65 -0.87 11.92
N GLN A 89 -12.73 0.44 12.22
CA GLN A 89 -13.05 1.44 11.22
C GLN A 89 -12.01 1.46 10.08
N VAL A 90 -10.73 1.39 10.41
CA VAL A 90 -9.65 1.37 9.40
C VAL A 90 -9.75 0.11 8.56
N SER A 91 -9.86 -1.05 9.21
CA SER A 91 -9.89 -2.34 8.53
C SER A 91 -11.11 -2.47 7.61
N ASP A 92 -12.31 -2.18 8.11
CA ASP A 92 -13.55 -2.30 7.33
C ASP A 92 -13.55 -1.36 6.11
N ILE A 93 -13.07 -0.12 6.27
CA ILE A 93 -13.01 0.86 5.18
C ILE A 93 -12.01 0.45 4.10
N ILE A 94 -10.83 0.01 4.50
CA ILE A 94 -9.77 -0.31 3.55
C ILE A 94 -10.04 -1.66 2.88
N LEU A 95 -10.38 -2.68 3.63
CA LEU A 95 -10.58 -4.02 3.09
C LEU A 95 -11.79 -4.10 2.14
N SER A 96 -12.82 -3.28 2.36
CA SER A 96 -13.98 -3.22 1.45
C SER A 96 -13.64 -2.71 0.04
N GLN A 97 -12.57 -1.93 -0.12
CA GLN A 97 -12.19 -1.31 -1.39
C GLN A 97 -10.87 -1.83 -1.96
N SER A 98 -10.02 -2.40 -1.11
CA SER A 98 -8.66 -2.81 -1.50
C SER A 98 -8.66 -3.88 -2.60
N ALA A 99 -9.56 -4.86 -2.54
CA ALA A 99 -9.59 -5.97 -3.49
C ALA A 99 -9.80 -5.48 -4.94
N GLU A 100 -10.73 -4.54 -5.15
CA GLU A 100 -11.01 -3.96 -6.46
C GLU A 100 -9.81 -3.14 -6.97
N VAL A 101 -9.31 -2.23 -6.12
CA VAL A 101 -8.18 -1.37 -6.47
C VAL A 101 -6.93 -2.20 -6.72
N PHE A 102 -6.61 -3.15 -5.87
CA PHE A 102 -5.41 -3.99 -6.02
C PHE A 102 -5.47 -4.83 -7.30
N LYS A 103 -6.65 -5.35 -7.63
CA LYS A 103 -6.86 -6.05 -8.89
C LYS A 103 -6.59 -5.16 -10.10
N ALA A 104 -7.01 -3.87 -10.06
CA ALA A 104 -6.72 -2.91 -11.12
C ALA A 104 -5.21 -2.63 -11.28
N TRP A 105 -4.44 -2.76 -10.20
CA TRP A 105 -2.97 -2.68 -10.20
C TRP A 105 -2.27 -4.01 -10.54
N GLY A 106 -3.03 -5.07 -10.85
CA GLY A 106 -2.49 -6.39 -11.14
C GLY A 106 -2.10 -7.21 -9.91
N TYR A 107 -2.51 -6.80 -8.72
CA TYR A 107 -2.30 -7.56 -7.50
C TYR A 107 -3.47 -8.53 -7.26
N GLU A 108 -3.15 -9.78 -6.97
CA GLU A 108 -4.11 -10.82 -6.60
C GLU A 108 -3.88 -11.30 -5.17
N GLU A 109 -4.98 -11.56 -4.45
CA GLU A 109 -4.88 -12.11 -3.11
C GLU A 109 -4.35 -13.53 -3.15
N TYR A 110 -3.47 -13.86 -2.21
CA TYR A 110 -2.84 -15.17 -2.15
C TYR A 110 -3.84 -16.27 -1.81
N ASN A 111 -3.89 -17.26 -2.67
CA ASN A 111 -4.67 -18.47 -2.46
C ASN A 111 -3.74 -19.63 -2.07
N SER A 112 -3.86 -20.09 -0.83
CA SER A 112 -3.03 -21.18 -0.29
C SER A 112 -3.23 -22.52 -0.99
N LYS A 113 -4.38 -22.73 -1.65
CA LYS A 113 -4.66 -23.99 -2.37
C LYS A 113 -3.94 -24.06 -3.72
N THR A 114 -3.83 -22.93 -4.41
CA THR A 114 -3.18 -22.85 -5.73
C THR A 114 -1.73 -22.38 -5.64
N GLY A 115 -1.33 -21.77 -4.51
CA GLY A 115 -0.02 -21.17 -4.34
C GLY A 115 0.19 -19.87 -5.14
N THR A 116 -0.88 -19.31 -5.70
CA THR A 116 -0.85 -18.10 -6.54
C THR A 116 -1.32 -16.87 -5.77
N GLY A 117 -0.92 -15.68 -6.24
CA GLY A 117 -1.24 -14.40 -5.64
C GLY A 117 0.00 -13.70 -5.10
N CYS A 118 -0.13 -12.41 -4.79
CA CYS A 118 1.00 -11.55 -4.43
C CYS A 118 0.74 -10.66 -3.20
N TYR A 119 -0.42 -10.77 -2.54
CA TYR A 119 -0.64 -10.15 -1.23
C TYR A 119 -1.52 -11.04 -0.34
N THR A 120 -1.39 -10.86 0.98
CA THR A 120 -2.23 -11.51 1.99
C THR A 120 -2.90 -10.45 2.87
N VAL A 121 -4.10 -10.77 3.38
CA VAL A 121 -4.85 -9.93 4.32
C VAL A 121 -5.01 -10.69 5.63
N ASN A 122 -4.61 -10.06 6.74
CA ASN A 122 -4.72 -10.63 8.09
C ASN A 122 -4.13 -12.04 8.24
N GLN A 123 -3.13 -12.35 7.43
CA GLN A 123 -2.46 -13.65 7.41
C GLN A 123 -0.95 -13.49 7.29
N ARG A 124 -0.23 -14.43 7.86
CA ARG A 124 1.22 -14.51 7.71
C ARG A 124 1.55 -14.78 6.23
N PRO A 125 2.48 -13.99 5.63
CA PRO A 125 2.91 -14.23 4.25
C PRO A 125 3.59 -15.60 4.12
N PRO A 126 3.52 -16.24 2.94
CA PRO A 126 4.24 -17.47 2.64
C PRO A 126 5.76 -17.32 2.86
N GLU A 127 6.43 -18.39 3.27
CA GLU A 127 7.86 -18.34 3.59
C GLU A 127 8.77 -18.05 2.39
N HIS A 128 8.30 -18.38 1.19
CA HIS A 128 9.03 -18.13 -0.06
C HIS A 128 8.98 -16.69 -0.55
N TRP A 129 8.11 -15.85 0.06
CA TRP A 129 8.05 -14.43 -0.27
C TRP A 129 9.25 -13.65 0.30
N GLN A 130 9.52 -12.50 -0.30
CA GLN A 130 10.54 -11.60 0.22
C GLN A 130 10.19 -11.19 1.65
N LYS A 131 11.16 -11.30 2.55
CA LYS A 131 10.96 -10.89 3.94
C LYS A 131 10.94 -9.38 4.06
N ALA A 132 9.98 -8.87 4.81
CA ALA A 132 9.93 -7.46 5.16
C ALA A 132 11.21 -7.05 5.92
N LYS A 133 11.75 -5.88 5.62
CA LYS A 133 12.89 -5.30 6.37
C LYS A 133 12.54 -5.10 7.85
N TYR A 134 11.26 -4.78 8.11
CA TYR A 134 10.71 -4.60 9.45
C TYR A 134 9.49 -5.51 9.63
N PRO A 135 9.67 -6.79 9.99
CA PRO A 135 8.57 -7.74 10.08
C PRO A 135 7.58 -7.37 11.18
N LEU A 136 6.33 -7.66 10.94
CA LEU A 136 5.27 -7.50 11.93
C LEU A 136 5.41 -8.53 13.04
N ARG A 137 5.10 -8.15 14.27
CA ARG A 137 5.06 -9.09 15.42
C ARG A 137 3.85 -10.01 15.33
N LYS A 138 2.73 -9.49 14.81
CA LYS A 138 1.48 -10.20 14.60
C LYS A 138 0.97 -9.84 13.20
N TYR A 139 0.28 -10.75 12.58
CA TYR A 139 -0.30 -10.59 11.25
C TYR A 139 -1.82 -10.42 11.30
N ASP A 140 -2.33 -9.92 12.42
CA ASP A 140 -3.70 -9.48 12.57
C ASP A 140 -3.81 -8.03 12.12
N ASN A 141 -4.83 -7.65 11.37
CA ASN A 141 -5.05 -6.28 10.91
C ASN A 141 -3.91 -5.71 10.07
N CYS A 142 -3.49 -6.44 9.06
CA CYS A 142 -2.42 -6.04 8.16
C CYS A 142 -2.65 -6.53 6.73
N ILE A 143 -1.93 -5.91 5.80
CA ILE A 143 -1.75 -6.41 4.43
C ILE A 143 -0.25 -6.63 4.22
N CYS A 144 0.11 -7.79 3.66
CA CYS A 144 1.50 -8.12 3.34
C CYS A 144 1.61 -8.43 1.85
N PHE A 145 2.58 -7.84 1.16
CA PHE A 145 2.85 -8.06 -0.25
C PHE A 145 4.06 -8.98 -0.45
N ALA A 146 4.09 -9.67 -1.59
CA ALA A 146 5.12 -10.66 -1.91
C ALA A 146 6.54 -10.08 -1.96
N ASN A 147 6.68 -8.78 -2.23
CA ASN A 147 7.95 -8.06 -2.22
C ASN A 147 8.38 -7.57 -0.82
N GLY A 148 7.72 -8.05 0.23
CA GLY A 148 8.03 -7.69 1.61
C GLY A 148 7.45 -6.36 2.10
N TYR A 149 6.73 -5.60 1.25
CA TYR A 149 6.01 -4.42 1.70
C TYR A 149 4.85 -4.82 2.61
N THR A 150 4.68 -4.10 3.73
CA THR A 150 3.63 -4.41 4.70
C THR A 150 2.87 -3.15 5.13
N VAL A 151 1.56 -3.28 5.33
CA VAL A 151 0.70 -2.23 5.87
C VAL A 151 0.09 -2.72 7.19
N ASP A 152 0.33 -2.00 8.26
CA ASP A 152 -0.17 -2.30 9.60
C ASP A 152 -1.35 -1.37 9.93
N PHE A 153 -2.48 -1.91 10.32
CA PHE A 153 -3.64 -1.12 10.72
C PHE A 153 -3.56 -0.81 12.20
N LEU A 154 -3.62 0.47 12.53
CA LEU A 154 -3.41 0.98 13.88
C LEU A 154 -4.59 1.85 14.31
N SER A 155 -4.89 1.87 15.60
CA SER A 155 -5.80 2.84 16.20
C SER A 155 -5.05 3.87 17.02
N VAL A 156 -5.62 5.07 17.16
CA VAL A 156 -5.04 6.13 18.00
C VAL A 156 -4.81 5.64 19.43
N GLY A 157 -5.75 4.87 19.99
CA GLY A 157 -5.59 4.30 21.35
C GLY A 157 -4.41 3.33 21.49
N GLN A 158 -4.07 2.57 20.44
CA GLN A 158 -2.91 1.67 20.47
C GLN A 158 -1.57 2.42 20.37
N ILE A 159 -1.56 3.58 19.72
CA ILE A 159 -0.34 4.42 19.60
C ILE A 159 -0.04 5.14 20.91
N GLN A 160 -1.08 5.59 21.62
CA GLN A 160 -0.95 6.29 22.89
C GLN A 160 -0.57 5.38 24.07
N ALA A 161 -0.84 4.07 23.95
CA ALA A 161 -0.56 3.06 25.00
C ALA A 161 0.89 2.55 24.99
N LYS A 162 1.75 3.08 24.15
CA LYS A 162 3.19 2.77 24.06
C LYS A 162 4.03 3.95 24.54
#